data_620c596814bc72ba3535df9dcda8d7c5
#
_entry.id   620c596814bc72ba3535df9dcda8d7c5
#
_cell.length_a   1.000
_cell.length_b   1.000
_cell.length_c   1.000
_cell.angle_alpha   90.00
_cell.angle_beta   90.00
_cell.angle_gamma   90.00
#
_symmetry.space_group_name_H-M   'P 1'
#
loop_
_entity.id
_entity.type
_entity.pdbx_description
1 polymer ?
#
loop_
_entity_poly.entity_id
_entity_poly.type
_entity_poly.pdbx_seq_one_letter_code
_entity_poly.pdbx_strand_id
1 'polypeptide(L)'
;MVELFGAVLLLFGLSDLLFRFLGLGAYAHGSRREPKVALTFDDGPSERTEALLALLARHGVKATFFLTGEKARARPDLVEAIRRAGHQVEDHGEWHRPLWLFLPWVEWRHMAQNPGRYYRPPHGLHTPFTRLFARLLGKRVALWDLESKDWLDLPPEELAERLLFYLRPGSIVLLHDGPERTLRLLERALPEMLRLGYRPTTLDDLAPLPLTPRLALIRGLQGFEERYNAKHRVARAGLGPFDLFRIEKKPFPGPALPGLPSGVPAFELHLESQRLMELTPFEAVRHLRRSLGKVAERVAEDPEVRLVYGYTYLADGGRILGLKTLDLPFWPRLVAGLASAWFLWLYRGELPKRKRPPARMAYLSR
;
A
#
# COMPACT_ATOMS: atom_id res chain seq x y z
N MET A 1 -13.45 42.67 -7.96
CA MET A 1 -12.32 42.00 -8.64
C MET A 1 -11.37 41.32 -7.66
N VAL A 2 -10.91 42.01 -6.60
CA VAL A 2 -9.98 41.43 -5.61
C VAL A 2 -10.59 40.22 -4.88
N GLU A 3 -11.87 40.32 -4.47
CA GLU A 3 -12.57 39.22 -3.78
C GLU A 3 -12.78 37.99 -4.70
N LEU A 4 -13.12 38.21 -5.97
CA LEU A 4 -13.24 37.11 -6.94
C LEU A 4 -11.89 36.43 -7.18
N PHE A 5 -10.83 37.22 -7.30
CA PHE A 5 -9.47 36.68 -7.43
C PHE A 5 -9.04 35.92 -6.19
N GLY A 6 -9.33 36.42 -4.98
CA GLY A 6 -9.09 35.73 -3.71
C GLY A 6 -9.85 34.41 -3.60
N ALA A 7 -11.14 34.41 -4.00
CA ALA A 7 -11.92 33.17 -4.01
C ALA A 7 -11.40 32.12 -5.01
N VAL A 8 -10.95 32.56 -6.20
CA VAL A 8 -10.34 31.66 -7.20
C VAL A 8 -9.03 31.06 -6.67
N LEU A 9 -8.17 31.88 -6.05
CA LEU A 9 -6.93 31.40 -5.45
C LEU A 9 -7.19 30.40 -4.30
N LEU A 10 -8.20 30.70 -3.46
CA LEU A 10 -8.58 29.81 -2.37
C LEU A 10 -9.11 28.48 -2.89
N LEU A 11 -10.01 28.51 -3.89
CA LEU A 11 -10.54 27.31 -4.52
C LEU A 11 -9.44 26.49 -5.22
N PHE A 12 -8.49 27.18 -5.88
CA PHE A 12 -7.33 26.53 -6.49
C PHE A 12 -6.46 25.88 -5.41
N GLY A 13 -6.14 26.58 -4.33
CA GLY A 13 -5.36 26.04 -3.22
C GLY A 13 -6.03 24.86 -2.52
N LEU A 14 -7.34 24.92 -2.30
CA LEU A 14 -8.12 23.80 -1.75
C LEU A 14 -8.16 22.61 -2.72
N SER A 15 -8.35 22.86 -4.01
CA SER A 15 -8.34 21.79 -5.00
C SER A 15 -6.95 21.15 -5.12
N ASP A 16 -5.88 21.95 -5.12
CA ASP A 16 -4.51 21.48 -5.13
C ASP A 16 -4.21 20.61 -3.90
N LEU A 17 -4.62 21.08 -2.71
CA LEU A 17 -4.52 20.31 -1.47
C LEU A 17 -5.21 18.95 -1.57
N LEU A 18 -6.48 18.94 -2.02
CA LEU A 18 -7.26 17.72 -2.22
C LEU A 18 -6.60 16.77 -3.22
N PHE A 19 -6.20 17.27 -4.37
CA PHE A 19 -5.58 16.44 -5.41
C PHE A 19 -4.21 15.94 -4.98
N ARG A 20 -3.41 16.76 -4.33
CA ARG A 20 -2.06 16.43 -3.87
C ARG A 20 -2.05 15.41 -2.75
N PHE A 21 -2.85 15.61 -1.69
CA PHE A 21 -2.91 14.68 -0.56
C PHE A 21 -3.68 13.40 -0.90
N LEU A 22 -4.80 13.54 -1.60
CA LEU A 22 -5.64 12.38 -1.91
C LEU A 22 -5.22 11.65 -3.19
N GLY A 23 -4.45 12.28 -4.07
CA GLY A 23 -4.02 11.68 -5.32
C GLY A 23 -5.16 11.31 -6.29
N LEU A 24 -6.32 11.99 -6.20
CA LEU A 24 -7.51 11.70 -7.00
C LEU A 24 -7.19 11.57 -8.50
N GLY A 25 -7.60 10.45 -9.12
CA GLY A 25 -7.39 10.16 -10.55
C GLY A 25 -5.96 9.83 -10.93
N ALA A 26 -4.98 9.82 -10.00
CA ALA A 26 -3.66 9.27 -10.26
C ALA A 26 -3.68 7.74 -10.12
N TYR A 27 -2.76 7.08 -10.79
CA TYR A 27 -2.60 5.63 -10.76
C TYR A 27 -1.60 5.29 -9.67
N ALA A 28 -2.06 4.71 -8.55
CA ALA A 28 -1.22 4.50 -7.37
C ALA A 28 -1.14 3.04 -6.89
N HIS A 29 -1.96 2.16 -7.41
CA HIS A 29 -1.93 0.73 -7.12
C HIS A 29 -2.59 -0.09 -8.25
N GLY A 30 -2.30 -1.38 -8.32
CA GLY A 30 -3.00 -2.36 -9.15
C GLY A 30 -4.06 -3.14 -8.38
N SER A 31 -4.58 -4.21 -8.99
CA SER A 31 -5.55 -5.11 -8.36
C SER A 31 -4.93 -5.86 -7.16
N ARG A 32 -5.69 -6.00 -6.08
CA ARG A 32 -5.29 -6.78 -4.90
C ARG A 32 -5.52 -8.29 -5.03
N ARG A 33 -6.07 -8.74 -6.17
CA ARG A 33 -6.38 -10.15 -6.43
C ARG A 33 -5.18 -10.97 -6.87
N GLU A 34 -4.23 -10.35 -7.57
CA GLU A 34 -3.03 -11.01 -8.06
C GLU A 34 -1.83 -10.62 -7.21
N PRO A 35 -0.87 -11.53 -6.95
CA PRO A 35 0.31 -11.24 -6.13
C PRO A 35 1.35 -10.39 -6.86
N LYS A 36 0.97 -9.69 -7.92
CA LYS A 36 1.82 -8.77 -8.67
C LYS A 36 2.12 -7.53 -7.84
N VAL A 37 3.33 -7.01 -7.96
CA VAL A 37 3.77 -5.73 -7.39
C VAL A 37 4.67 -5.03 -8.40
N ALA A 38 4.59 -3.70 -8.52
CA ALA A 38 5.52 -2.95 -9.36
C ALA A 38 6.61 -2.33 -8.51
N LEU A 39 7.86 -2.70 -8.76
CA LEU A 39 9.02 -2.00 -8.25
C LEU A 39 9.30 -0.83 -9.19
N THR A 40 9.30 0.40 -8.65
CA THR A 40 9.49 1.60 -9.45
C THR A 40 10.62 2.44 -8.89
N PHE A 41 11.55 2.85 -9.77
CA PHE A 41 12.77 3.56 -9.41
C PHE A 41 12.73 4.97 -9.99
N ASP A 42 12.77 5.98 -9.13
CA ASP A 42 12.78 7.38 -9.50
C ASP A 42 14.22 7.93 -9.57
N ASP A 43 14.39 9.10 -10.16
CA ASP A 43 15.62 9.91 -10.20
C ASP A 43 16.78 9.35 -11.04
N GLY A 44 16.59 8.24 -11.74
CA GLY A 44 17.60 7.68 -12.61
C GLY A 44 17.78 8.43 -13.95
N PRO A 45 18.72 7.99 -14.79
CA PRO A 45 19.74 7.01 -14.47
C PRO A 45 20.86 7.59 -13.58
N SER A 46 21.51 6.72 -12.81
CA SER A 46 22.59 7.07 -11.90
C SER A 46 23.84 6.19 -12.12
N GLU A 47 24.90 6.45 -11.38
CA GLU A 47 26.09 5.60 -11.36
C GLU A 47 25.82 4.17 -10.88
N ARG A 48 24.70 3.96 -10.18
CA ARG A 48 24.31 2.66 -9.62
C ARG A 48 23.28 1.91 -10.47
N THR A 49 22.83 2.50 -11.57
CA THR A 49 21.84 1.86 -12.48
C THR A 49 22.32 0.47 -12.94
N GLU A 50 23.57 0.31 -13.31
CA GLU A 50 24.12 -0.99 -13.76
C GLU A 50 24.07 -2.04 -12.65
N ALA A 51 24.46 -1.66 -11.42
CA ALA A 51 24.39 -2.56 -10.26
C ALA A 51 22.94 -2.95 -9.94
N LEU A 52 21.99 -2.02 -10.07
CA LEU A 52 20.59 -2.26 -9.89
C LEU A 52 20.04 -3.22 -10.97
N LEU A 53 20.40 -3.02 -12.23
CA LEU A 53 20.04 -3.93 -13.32
C LEU A 53 20.58 -5.35 -13.10
N ALA A 54 21.84 -5.46 -12.65
CA ALA A 54 22.46 -6.75 -12.32
C ALA A 54 21.74 -7.46 -11.17
N LEU A 55 21.31 -6.71 -10.14
CA LEU A 55 20.54 -7.25 -9.03
C LEU A 55 19.17 -7.77 -9.50
N LEU A 56 18.42 -6.97 -10.27
CA LEU A 56 17.13 -7.37 -10.83
C LEU A 56 17.24 -8.59 -11.75
N ALA A 57 18.28 -8.63 -12.59
CA ALA A 57 18.54 -9.75 -13.49
C ALA A 57 18.85 -11.06 -12.75
N ARG A 58 19.64 -11.03 -11.65
CA ARG A 58 19.90 -12.21 -10.81
C ARG A 58 18.62 -12.89 -10.29
N HIS A 59 17.58 -12.11 -10.09
CA HIS A 59 16.30 -12.59 -9.59
C HIS A 59 15.22 -12.76 -10.69
N GLY A 60 15.57 -12.49 -11.96
CA GLY A 60 14.63 -12.58 -13.07
C GLY A 60 13.47 -11.59 -12.99
N VAL A 61 13.67 -10.46 -12.33
CA VAL A 61 12.63 -9.46 -12.02
C VAL A 61 12.66 -8.32 -13.03
N LYS A 62 11.48 -7.87 -13.46
CA LYS A 62 11.31 -6.64 -14.26
C LYS A 62 10.75 -5.53 -13.39
N ALA A 63 11.09 -4.28 -13.74
CA ALA A 63 10.75 -3.09 -12.98
C ALA A 63 10.46 -1.90 -13.91
N THR A 64 10.02 -0.78 -13.35
CA THR A 64 9.79 0.47 -14.07
C THR A 64 10.73 1.55 -13.54
N PHE A 65 11.38 2.27 -14.44
CA PHE A 65 12.29 3.37 -14.13
C PHE A 65 11.66 4.69 -14.57
N PHE A 66 11.43 5.58 -13.63
CA PHE A 66 11.01 6.96 -13.89
C PHE A 66 12.25 7.85 -13.96
N LEU A 67 12.66 8.15 -15.18
CA LEU A 67 13.91 8.86 -15.41
C LEU A 67 13.69 10.37 -15.55
N THR A 68 14.61 11.18 -15.00
CA THR A 68 14.65 12.60 -15.31
C THR A 68 15.24 12.84 -16.68
N GLY A 69 14.65 13.75 -17.46
CA GLY A 69 15.08 14.00 -18.84
C GLY A 69 16.53 14.48 -18.97
N GLU A 70 16.97 15.34 -18.04
CA GLU A 70 18.35 15.81 -17.97
C GLU A 70 19.35 14.64 -17.87
N LYS A 71 19.13 13.72 -16.91
CA LYS A 71 20.02 12.56 -16.71
C LYS A 71 19.89 11.54 -17.83
N ALA A 72 18.68 11.31 -18.35
CA ALA A 72 18.44 10.40 -19.47
C ALA A 72 19.20 10.82 -20.72
N ARG A 73 19.26 12.13 -21.02
CA ARG A 73 20.06 12.66 -22.14
C ARG A 73 21.55 12.65 -21.89
N ALA A 74 21.98 12.80 -20.63
CA ALA A 74 23.38 12.71 -20.27
C ALA A 74 23.93 11.27 -20.35
N ARG A 75 23.07 10.26 -20.13
CA ARG A 75 23.45 8.84 -20.10
C ARG A 75 22.50 7.98 -20.97
N PRO A 76 22.46 8.21 -22.29
CA PRO A 76 21.62 7.42 -23.20
C PRO A 76 22.01 5.94 -23.23
N ASP A 77 23.26 5.62 -22.96
CA ASP A 77 23.78 4.28 -22.79
C ASP A 77 23.05 3.49 -21.70
N LEU A 78 22.85 4.12 -20.53
CA LEU A 78 22.12 3.51 -19.41
C LEU A 78 20.62 3.39 -19.70
N VAL A 79 20.01 4.38 -20.36
CA VAL A 79 18.60 4.30 -20.77
C VAL A 79 18.39 3.11 -21.69
N GLU A 80 19.30 2.89 -22.63
CA GLU A 80 19.24 1.76 -23.55
C GLU A 80 19.52 0.42 -22.83
N ALA A 81 20.41 0.41 -21.85
CA ALA A 81 20.66 -0.76 -21.02
C ALA A 81 19.42 -1.18 -20.22
N ILE A 82 18.70 -0.21 -19.62
CA ILE A 82 17.44 -0.45 -18.93
C ILE A 82 16.41 -1.10 -19.87
N ARG A 83 16.24 -0.54 -21.08
CA ARG A 83 15.30 -1.07 -22.08
C ARG A 83 15.67 -2.46 -22.56
N ARG A 84 16.95 -2.68 -22.92
CA ARG A 84 17.45 -4.00 -23.37
C ARG A 84 17.31 -5.07 -22.29
N ALA A 85 17.41 -4.69 -21.03
CA ALA A 85 17.15 -5.59 -19.92
C ALA A 85 15.63 -5.90 -19.74
N GLY A 86 14.75 -5.31 -20.57
CA GLY A 86 13.30 -5.54 -20.55
C GLY A 86 12.58 -4.80 -19.42
N HIS A 87 13.18 -3.75 -18.88
CA HIS A 87 12.52 -2.86 -17.92
C HIS A 87 11.75 -1.75 -18.65
N GLN A 88 10.74 -1.22 -17.99
CA GLN A 88 9.94 -0.11 -18.48
C GLN A 88 10.63 1.22 -18.13
N VAL A 89 10.65 2.16 -19.09
CA VAL A 89 11.18 3.51 -18.89
C VAL A 89 10.05 4.51 -19.02
N GLU A 90 9.90 5.35 -18.02
CA GLU A 90 8.82 6.32 -17.87
C GLU A 90 9.36 7.70 -17.46
N ASP A 91 8.49 8.71 -17.47
CA ASP A 91 8.83 10.12 -17.32
C ASP A 91 8.79 10.59 -15.86
N HIS A 92 9.92 11.09 -15.32
CA HIS A 92 10.02 11.78 -14.02
C HIS A 92 10.20 13.29 -14.16
N GLY A 93 9.82 13.84 -15.30
CA GLY A 93 10.03 15.22 -15.65
C GLY A 93 11.44 15.53 -16.11
N GLU A 94 11.68 16.79 -16.40
CA GLU A 94 12.97 17.24 -16.93
C GLU A 94 14.03 17.35 -15.83
N TRP A 95 13.65 17.94 -14.70
CA TRP A 95 14.50 18.18 -13.53
C TRP A 95 13.78 17.81 -12.25
N HIS A 96 14.52 17.34 -11.26
CA HIS A 96 13.98 17.07 -9.92
C HIS A 96 13.93 18.35 -9.06
N ARG A 97 13.18 19.38 -9.53
CA ARG A 97 13.05 20.69 -8.87
C ARG A 97 11.59 21.07 -8.62
N PRO A 98 11.10 21.08 -7.37
CA PRO A 98 9.67 21.28 -7.07
C PRO A 98 9.16 22.70 -7.31
N LEU A 99 10.02 23.73 -7.28
CA LEU A 99 9.62 25.14 -7.35
C LEU A 99 8.97 25.55 -8.68
N TRP A 100 9.16 24.77 -9.75
CA TRP A 100 8.66 25.07 -11.09
C TRP A 100 7.24 24.58 -11.35
N LEU A 101 6.69 23.74 -10.48
CA LEU A 101 5.34 23.16 -10.61
C LEU A 101 4.21 24.19 -10.47
N PHE A 102 4.51 25.40 -9.98
CA PHE A 102 3.53 26.47 -9.86
C PHE A 102 3.33 27.29 -11.13
N LEU A 103 4.16 27.08 -12.16
CA LEU A 103 4.05 27.75 -13.43
C LEU A 103 3.56 26.79 -14.51
N PRO A 104 2.29 26.88 -14.96
CA PRO A 104 1.70 25.89 -15.87
C PRO A 104 2.48 25.65 -17.16
N TRP A 105 3.09 26.69 -17.75
CA TRP A 105 3.89 26.57 -18.97
C TRP A 105 5.23 25.84 -18.75
N VAL A 106 5.78 25.93 -17.54
CA VAL A 106 7.00 25.19 -17.15
C VAL A 106 6.64 23.74 -16.95
N GLU A 107 5.54 23.44 -16.27
CA GLU A 107 5.06 22.07 -16.05
C GLU A 107 4.72 21.38 -17.38
N TRP A 108 4.05 22.08 -18.31
CA TRP A 108 3.82 21.56 -19.66
C TRP A 108 5.12 21.14 -20.35
N ARG A 109 6.11 22.05 -20.38
CA ARG A 109 7.42 21.81 -20.98
C ARG A 109 8.14 20.62 -20.32
N HIS A 110 8.05 20.54 -19.02
CA HIS A 110 8.64 19.50 -18.17
C HIS A 110 8.13 18.09 -18.52
N MET A 111 6.84 17.98 -18.87
CA MET A 111 6.25 16.72 -19.31
C MET A 111 6.40 16.46 -20.82
N ALA A 112 6.31 17.52 -21.64
CA ALA A 112 6.26 17.36 -23.09
C ALA A 112 7.59 16.91 -23.70
N GLN A 113 8.71 17.17 -23.04
CA GLN A 113 10.05 16.88 -23.56
C GLN A 113 10.48 15.42 -23.39
N ASN A 114 9.87 14.68 -22.49
CA ASN A 114 10.30 13.34 -22.17
C ASN A 114 9.29 12.29 -22.69
N PRO A 115 9.78 11.15 -23.19
CA PRO A 115 8.91 10.04 -23.58
C PRO A 115 8.36 9.34 -22.35
N GLY A 116 7.24 8.63 -22.51
CA GLY A 116 6.64 7.80 -21.47
C GLY A 116 5.11 7.83 -21.55
N ARG A 117 4.50 6.76 -21.12
CA ARG A 117 3.03 6.63 -20.97
C ARG A 117 2.57 7.07 -19.58
N TYR A 118 3.48 6.98 -18.62
CA TYR A 118 3.26 7.45 -17.25
C TYR A 118 4.20 8.62 -16.96
N TYR A 119 3.65 9.58 -16.25
CA TYR A 119 4.40 10.68 -15.66
C TYR A 119 4.31 10.59 -14.15
N ARG A 120 5.44 10.57 -13.49
CA ARG A 120 5.51 10.69 -12.05
C ARG A 120 6.08 12.06 -11.71
N PRO A 121 5.28 12.95 -11.09
CA PRO A 121 5.77 14.27 -10.71
C PRO A 121 6.83 14.14 -9.60
N PRO A 122 7.93 14.91 -9.65
CA PRO A 122 8.92 15.00 -8.60
C PRO A 122 8.28 15.21 -7.23
N HIS A 123 8.74 14.48 -6.21
CA HIS A 123 8.18 14.46 -4.85
C HIS A 123 6.68 14.07 -4.77
N GLY A 124 6.10 13.56 -5.85
CA GLY A 124 4.66 13.30 -5.93
C GLY A 124 3.79 14.57 -5.97
N LEU A 125 4.40 15.73 -6.12
CA LEU A 125 3.72 17.02 -6.14
C LEU A 125 3.05 17.24 -7.49
N HIS A 126 1.73 17.41 -7.49
CA HIS A 126 0.97 17.62 -8.72
C HIS A 126 -0.21 18.56 -8.48
N THR A 127 -0.56 19.31 -9.50
CA THR A 127 -1.63 20.30 -9.52
C THR A 127 -2.79 19.80 -10.40
N PRO A 128 -3.94 20.48 -10.41
CA PRO A 128 -4.98 20.20 -11.41
C PRO A 128 -4.46 20.33 -12.84
N PHE A 129 -3.51 21.24 -13.10
CA PHE A 129 -2.87 21.38 -14.42
C PHE A 129 -2.01 20.18 -14.78
N THR A 130 -1.28 19.58 -13.82
CA THR A 130 -0.51 18.35 -14.07
C THR A 130 -1.34 17.27 -14.74
N ARG A 131 -2.57 17.08 -14.29
CA ARG A 131 -3.49 16.06 -14.84
C ARG A 131 -4.04 16.44 -16.20
N LEU A 132 -4.40 17.71 -16.36
CA LEU A 132 -4.85 18.22 -17.65
C LEU A 132 -3.74 18.03 -18.69
N PHE A 133 -2.53 18.44 -18.37
CA PHE A 133 -1.38 18.35 -19.28
C PHE A 133 -0.97 16.90 -19.56
N ALA A 134 -0.92 16.06 -18.52
CA ALA A 134 -0.68 14.63 -18.72
C ALA A 134 -1.70 14.03 -19.68
N ARG A 135 -3.00 14.33 -19.49
CA ARG A 135 -4.06 13.85 -20.40
C ARG A 135 -3.90 14.37 -21.82
N LEU A 136 -3.57 15.65 -22.00
CA LEU A 136 -3.37 16.26 -23.34
C LEU A 136 -2.14 15.67 -24.04
N LEU A 137 -1.12 15.26 -23.29
CA LEU A 137 0.08 14.61 -23.78
C LEU A 137 -0.05 13.08 -23.90
N GLY A 138 -1.25 12.52 -23.66
CA GLY A 138 -1.50 11.08 -23.70
C GLY A 138 -0.85 10.30 -22.53
N LYS A 139 -0.44 11.00 -21.48
CA LYS A 139 0.20 10.41 -20.28
C LYS A 139 -0.80 10.19 -19.14
N ARG A 140 -0.41 9.34 -18.21
CA ARG A 140 -1.13 9.05 -16.96
C ARG A 140 -0.26 9.42 -15.76
N VAL A 141 -0.81 10.14 -14.80
CA VAL A 141 -0.06 10.47 -13.57
C VAL A 141 0.04 9.22 -12.71
N ALA A 142 1.26 8.71 -12.49
CA ALA A 142 1.53 7.54 -11.66
C ALA A 142 2.15 7.96 -10.33
N LEU A 143 1.52 7.54 -9.25
CA LEU A 143 2.04 7.67 -7.88
C LEU A 143 2.41 6.28 -7.34
N TRP A 144 2.41 6.14 -6.02
CA TRP A 144 2.70 4.89 -5.30
C TRP A 144 1.75 4.73 -4.12
N ASP A 145 1.60 3.53 -3.63
CA ASP A 145 0.90 3.21 -2.40
C ASP A 145 1.81 2.67 -1.30
N LEU A 146 3.07 2.38 -1.64
CA LEU A 146 4.09 1.96 -0.69
C LEU A 146 5.40 2.67 -0.98
N GLU A 147 5.89 3.41 0.00
CA GLU A 147 7.20 4.07 -0.04
C GLU A 147 8.23 3.24 0.71
N SER A 148 9.37 2.95 0.07
CA SER A 148 10.48 2.22 0.69
C SER A 148 11.16 3.00 1.80
N LYS A 149 11.16 4.33 1.69
CA LYS A 149 11.93 5.29 2.52
C LYS A 149 13.45 5.11 2.42
N ASP A 150 13.93 4.61 1.31
CA ASP A 150 15.36 4.39 1.02
C ASP A 150 16.21 5.67 1.01
N TRP A 151 15.58 6.83 1.01
CA TRP A 151 16.20 8.15 1.17
C TRP A 151 16.45 8.52 2.65
N LEU A 152 15.85 7.82 3.62
CA LEU A 152 16.11 8.03 5.05
C LEU A 152 17.40 7.33 5.47
N ASP A 153 18.05 7.90 6.48
CA ASP A 153 19.26 7.28 7.07
C ASP A 153 18.89 6.21 8.12
N LEU A 154 18.33 5.11 7.60
CA LEU A 154 17.95 3.93 8.38
C LEU A 154 18.72 2.70 7.90
N PRO A 155 18.92 1.69 8.78
CA PRO A 155 19.52 0.43 8.39
C PRO A 155 18.76 -0.24 7.24
N PRO A 156 19.44 -0.79 6.22
CA PRO A 156 18.79 -1.47 5.10
C PRO A 156 17.89 -2.64 5.54
N GLU A 157 18.23 -3.29 6.65
CA GLU A 157 17.45 -4.36 7.28
C GLU A 157 16.07 -3.86 7.71
N GLU A 158 16.04 -2.75 8.44
CA GLU A 158 14.80 -2.14 8.93
C GLU A 158 13.93 -1.67 7.75
N LEU A 159 14.53 -1.09 6.74
CA LEU A 159 13.83 -0.69 5.51
C LEU A 159 13.24 -1.89 4.78
N ALA A 160 13.98 -3.02 4.71
CA ALA A 160 13.49 -4.25 4.07
C ALA A 160 12.34 -4.87 4.86
N GLU A 161 12.46 -4.95 6.18
CA GLU A 161 11.38 -5.45 7.06
C GLU A 161 10.13 -4.59 6.94
N ARG A 162 10.28 -3.27 6.98
CA ARG A 162 9.18 -2.33 6.79
C ARG A 162 8.53 -2.49 5.42
N LEU A 163 9.32 -2.59 4.36
CA LEU A 163 8.81 -2.81 3.01
C LEU A 163 7.99 -4.09 2.93
N LEU A 164 8.51 -5.21 3.44
CA LEU A 164 7.80 -6.49 3.46
C LEU A 164 6.54 -6.45 4.33
N PHE A 165 6.58 -5.73 5.46
CA PHE A 165 5.44 -5.59 6.35
C PHE A 165 4.25 -4.89 5.66
N TYR A 166 4.50 -3.81 4.90
CA TYR A 166 3.43 -3.05 4.25
C TYR A 166 3.14 -3.51 2.82
N LEU A 167 3.97 -4.39 2.25
CA LEU A 167 3.77 -4.90 0.90
C LEU A 167 2.44 -5.64 0.76
N ARG A 168 1.71 -5.33 -0.32
CA ARG A 168 0.41 -5.92 -0.64
C ARG A 168 0.37 -6.28 -2.12
N PRO A 169 -0.43 -7.27 -2.53
CA PRO A 169 -0.74 -7.47 -3.95
C PRO A 169 -1.16 -6.15 -4.58
N GLY A 170 -0.72 -5.88 -5.80
CA GLY A 170 -1.02 -4.65 -6.51
C GLY A 170 -0.24 -3.41 -6.03
N SER A 171 0.69 -3.52 -5.07
CA SER A 171 1.47 -2.36 -4.64
C SER A 171 2.35 -1.81 -5.75
N ILE A 172 2.39 -0.48 -5.85
CA ILE A 172 3.39 0.29 -6.58
C ILE A 172 4.37 0.79 -5.52
N VAL A 173 5.58 0.25 -5.56
CA VAL A 173 6.64 0.55 -4.58
C VAL A 173 7.50 1.68 -5.11
N LEU A 174 7.61 2.77 -4.35
CA LEU A 174 8.56 3.84 -4.61
C LEU A 174 9.93 3.49 -4.06
N LEU A 175 10.90 3.52 -4.94
CA LEU A 175 12.34 3.37 -4.70
C LEU A 175 13.09 4.45 -5.50
N HIS A 176 14.37 4.64 -5.23
CA HIS A 176 15.19 5.60 -5.97
C HIS A 176 16.40 4.92 -6.63
N ASP A 177 16.70 5.34 -7.85
CA ASP A 177 17.92 4.93 -8.56
C ASP A 177 19.04 5.93 -8.22
N GLY A 178 19.88 5.58 -7.26
CA GLY A 178 20.97 6.43 -6.80
C GLY A 178 21.50 6.05 -5.43
N PRO A 179 20.68 5.95 -4.39
CA PRO A 179 21.16 5.58 -3.06
C PRO A 179 21.71 4.16 -3.03
N GLU A 180 22.89 3.95 -2.45
CA GLU A 180 23.45 2.59 -2.22
C GLU A 180 22.53 1.76 -1.32
N ARG A 181 21.83 2.42 -0.43
CA ARG A 181 20.88 1.83 0.50
C ARG A 181 19.74 1.12 -0.21
N THR A 182 19.30 1.60 -1.38
CA THR A 182 18.30 0.95 -2.23
C THR A 182 18.77 -0.44 -2.68
N LEU A 183 20.02 -0.57 -3.10
CA LEU A 183 20.60 -1.87 -3.48
C LEU A 183 20.62 -2.83 -2.30
N ARG A 184 21.12 -2.41 -1.14
CA ARG A 184 21.22 -3.23 0.07
C ARG A 184 19.85 -3.65 0.61
N LEU A 185 18.87 -2.74 0.57
CA LEU A 185 17.47 -3.04 0.89
C LEU A 185 16.93 -4.13 -0.02
N LEU A 186 17.13 -4.01 -1.34
CA LEU A 186 16.61 -4.95 -2.31
C LEU A 186 17.33 -6.31 -2.26
N GLU A 187 18.62 -6.35 -1.97
CA GLU A 187 19.36 -7.61 -1.75
C GLU A 187 18.71 -8.48 -0.68
N ARG A 188 18.08 -7.86 0.32
CA ARG A 188 17.35 -8.56 1.39
C ARG A 188 15.88 -8.77 1.06
N ALA A 189 15.21 -7.73 0.61
CA ALA A 189 13.76 -7.77 0.40
C ALA A 189 13.34 -8.60 -0.81
N LEU A 190 14.10 -8.56 -1.91
CA LEU A 190 13.70 -9.18 -3.17
C LEU A 190 13.64 -10.72 -3.11
N PRO A 191 14.64 -11.43 -2.58
CA PRO A 191 14.54 -12.88 -2.38
C PRO A 191 13.35 -13.27 -1.52
N GLU A 192 13.09 -12.50 -0.46
CA GLU A 192 11.99 -12.76 0.47
C GLU A 192 10.63 -12.49 -0.18
N MET A 193 10.48 -11.42 -0.98
CA MET A 193 9.27 -11.18 -1.78
C MET A 193 8.94 -12.38 -2.68
N LEU A 194 9.94 -12.90 -3.38
CA LEU A 194 9.78 -14.05 -4.28
C LEU A 194 9.42 -15.32 -3.51
N ARG A 195 10.11 -15.58 -2.39
CA ARG A 195 9.82 -16.74 -1.50
C ARG A 195 8.40 -16.70 -0.95
N LEU A 196 7.91 -15.51 -0.61
CA LEU A 196 6.54 -15.29 -0.13
C LEU A 196 5.49 -15.44 -1.24
N GLY A 197 5.90 -15.49 -2.51
CA GLY A 197 5.03 -15.66 -3.66
C GLY A 197 4.55 -14.35 -4.30
N TYR A 198 5.18 -13.21 -3.99
CA TYR A 198 4.97 -12.00 -4.76
C TYR A 198 5.65 -12.10 -6.12
N ARG A 199 5.09 -11.42 -7.10
CA ARG A 199 5.61 -11.36 -8.48
C ARG A 199 5.91 -9.91 -8.86
N PRO A 200 7.16 -9.43 -8.64
CA PRO A 200 7.56 -8.13 -9.12
C PRO A 200 7.46 -8.03 -10.64
N THR A 201 6.92 -6.93 -11.15
CA THR A 201 6.62 -6.73 -12.56
C THR A 201 6.73 -5.24 -12.95
N THR A 202 6.58 -4.92 -14.23
CA THR A 202 6.50 -3.53 -14.71
C THR A 202 5.16 -2.89 -14.33
N LEU A 203 5.09 -1.57 -14.44
CA LEU A 203 3.85 -0.84 -14.18
C LEU A 203 2.77 -1.19 -15.22
N ASP A 204 3.15 -1.41 -16.47
CA ASP A 204 2.22 -1.83 -17.53
C ASP A 204 1.60 -3.21 -17.21
N ASP A 205 2.43 -4.19 -16.82
CA ASP A 205 1.97 -5.54 -16.50
C ASP A 205 1.16 -5.59 -15.18
N LEU A 206 1.40 -4.64 -14.28
CA LEU A 206 0.58 -4.45 -13.09
C LEU A 206 -0.82 -3.97 -13.45
N ALA A 207 -0.98 -3.26 -14.58
CA ALA A 207 -2.22 -2.60 -15.01
C ALA A 207 -2.81 -1.73 -13.89
N PRO A 208 -2.15 -0.61 -13.53
CA PRO A 208 -2.54 0.17 -12.37
C PRO A 208 -3.93 0.79 -12.54
N LEU A 209 -4.60 1.02 -11.42
CA LEU A 209 -5.95 1.55 -11.33
C LEU A 209 -5.93 3.02 -10.89
N PRO A 210 -6.84 3.85 -11.44
CA PRO A 210 -6.96 5.24 -11.00
C PRO A 210 -7.57 5.31 -9.60
N LEU A 211 -7.03 6.20 -8.78
CA LEU A 211 -7.57 6.48 -7.46
C LEU A 211 -8.94 7.16 -7.57
N THR A 212 -9.96 6.45 -7.16
CA THR A 212 -11.29 6.99 -6.92
C THR A 212 -11.32 7.82 -5.62
N PRO A 213 -12.34 8.66 -5.36
CA PRO A 213 -12.45 9.41 -4.10
C PRO A 213 -12.34 8.52 -2.85
N ARG A 214 -12.92 7.32 -2.89
CA ARG A 214 -12.84 6.35 -1.79
C ARG A 214 -11.43 5.79 -1.58
N LEU A 215 -10.76 5.38 -2.66
CA LEU A 215 -9.39 4.88 -2.60
C LEU A 215 -8.40 5.99 -2.19
N ALA A 216 -8.67 7.22 -2.59
CA ALA A 216 -7.91 8.38 -2.16
C ALA A 216 -8.05 8.62 -0.64
N LEU A 217 -9.26 8.45 -0.09
CA LEU A 217 -9.49 8.53 1.36
C LEU A 217 -8.76 7.40 2.10
N ILE A 218 -8.80 6.17 1.58
CA ILE A 218 -8.04 5.03 2.14
C ILE A 218 -6.55 5.35 2.18
N ARG A 219 -6.01 5.92 1.09
CA ARG A 219 -4.60 6.35 1.03
C ARG A 219 -4.29 7.39 2.10
N GLY A 220 -5.16 8.37 2.31
CA GLY A 220 -5.00 9.38 3.36
C GLY A 220 -4.95 8.80 4.78
N LEU A 221 -5.59 7.65 5.01
CA LEU A 221 -5.59 6.95 6.30
C LEU A 221 -4.34 6.08 6.52
N GLN A 222 -3.53 5.79 5.50
CA GLN A 222 -2.35 4.93 5.63
C GLN A 222 -1.34 5.46 6.66
N GLY A 223 -1.09 6.76 6.69
CA GLY A 223 -0.21 7.37 7.68
C GLY A 223 -0.71 7.26 9.12
N PHE A 224 -2.03 7.21 9.33
CA PHE A 224 -2.62 6.92 10.63
C PHE A 224 -2.42 5.45 10.99
N GLU A 225 -2.66 4.54 10.05
CA GLU A 225 -2.45 3.10 10.21
C GLU A 225 -0.99 2.78 10.57
N GLU A 226 -0.03 3.40 9.89
CA GLU A 226 1.40 3.24 10.20
C GLU A 226 1.73 3.67 11.64
N ARG A 227 1.24 4.84 12.07
CA ARG A 227 1.44 5.32 13.45
C ARG A 227 0.78 4.42 14.48
N TYR A 228 -0.44 3.94 14.20
CA TYR A 228 -1.15 3.00 15.06
C TYR A 228 -0.33 1.70 15.22
N ASN A 229 0.08 1.09 14.11
CA ASN A 229 0.83 -0.16 14.11
C ASN A 229 2.14 -0.04 14.89
N ALA A 230 2.89 1.05 14.69
CA ALA A 230 4.13 1.31 15.41
C ALA A 230 3.88 1.49 16.92
N LYS A 231 2.90 2.29 17.31
CA LYS A 231 2.54 2.53 18.73
C LYS A 231 2.11 1.26 19.44
N HIS A 232 1.32 0.44 18.78
CA HIS A 232 0.72 -0.78 19.37
C HIS A 232 1.53 -2.05 19.08
N ARG A 233 2.71 -1.92 18.46
CA ARG A 233 3.58 -3.06 18.09
C ARG A 233 2.82 -4.15 17.33
N VAL A 234 1.93 -3.71 16.41
CA VAL A 234 1.16 -4.62 15.59
C VAL A 234 2.08 -5.36 14.64
N ALA A 235 2.04 -6.69 14.68
CA ALA A 235 2.78 -7.56 13.77
C ALA A 235 1.86 -8.19 12.73
N ARG A 236 2.40 -8.72 11.64
CA ARG A 236 1.65 -9.58 10.71
C ARG A 236 1.76 -11.02 11.14
N ALA A 237 0.65 -11.75 11.09
CA ALA A 237 0.65 -13.19 11.35
C ALA A 237 1.47 -13.93 10.26
N GLY A 238 1.35 -13.50 9.01
CA GLY A 238 2.16 -13.94 7.87
C GLY A 238 2.42 -12.78 6.91
N LEU A 239 3.51 -12.82 6.15
CA LEU A 239 3.94 -11.79 5.20
C LEU A 239 3.53 -12.09 3.76
N GLY A 240 2.89 -13.23 3.50
CA GLY A 240 2.50 -13.63 2.15
C GLY A 240 1.43 -12.73 1.53
N PRO A 241 1.28 -12.77 0.19
CA PRO A 241 0.39 -11.89 -0.54
C PRO A 241 -1.09 -12.05 -0.18
N PHE A 242 -1.45 -13.21 0.38
CA PHE A 242 -2.83 -13.53 0.74
C PHE A 242 -3.03 -13.77 2.25
N ASP A 243 -2.05 -13.39 3.08
CA ASP A 243 -2.20 -13.41 4.53
C ASP A 243 -3.00 -12.18 4.98
N LEU A 244 -4.10 -12.43 5.69
CA LEU A 244 -5.14 -11.44 5.96
C LEU A 244 -5.13 -10.90 7.39
N PHE A 245 -4.33 -11.47 8.31
CA PHE A 245 -4.33 -11.07 9.70
C PHE A 245 -3.07 -10.33 10.12
N ARG A 246 -3.29 -9.24 10.84
CA ARG A 246 -2.33 -8.64 11.74
C ARG A 246 -2.67 -9.03 13.17
N ILE A 247 -1.70 -9.05 14.04
CA ILE A 247 -1.83 -9.45 15.44
C ILE A 247 -1.26 -8.36 16.36
N GLU A 248 -1.96 -8.09 17.44
CA GLU A 248 -1.52 -7.22 18.53
C GLU A 248 -1.57 -8.01 19.84
N LYS A 249 -0.41 -8.14 20.52
CA LYS A 249 -0.36 -8.81 21.83
C LYS A 249 -0.83 -7.85 22.92
N LYS A 250 -1.91 -8.21 23.60
CA LYS A 250 -2.46 -7.43 24.71
C LYS A 250 -3.34 -8.27 25.63
N PRO A 251 -3.67 -7.76 26.84
CA PRO A 251 -4.62 -8.45 27.71
C PRO A 251 -5.98 -8.60 27.05
N PHE A 252 -6.60 -9.77 27.21
CA PHE A 252 -7.96 -10.02 26.74
C PHE A 252 -8.97 -9.11 27.45
N PRO A 253 -9.75 -8.27 26.73
CA PRO A 253 -10.66 -7.29 27.33
C PRO A 253 -12.03 -7.86 27.72
N GLY A 254 -12.27 -9.14 27.40
CA GLY A 254 -13.55 -9.82 27.67
C GLY A 254 -13.63 -10.38 29.09
N PRO A 255 -14.80 -10.93 29.44
CA PRO A 255 -15.00 -11.62 30.72
C PRO A 255 -14.14 -12.88 30.80
N ALA A 256 -14.01 -13.45 32.02
CA ALA A 256 -13.40 -14.76 32.18
C ALA A 256 -14.12 -15.81 31.30
N LEU A 257 -13.34 -16.69 30.69
CA LEU A 257 -13.80 -17.79 29.87
C LEU A 257 -13.58 -19.12 30.63
N PRO A 258 -14.27 -20.21 30.25
CA PRO A 258 -14.02 -21.51 30.84
C PRO A 258 -12.52 -21.89 30.78
N GLY A 259 -11.90 -22.02 31.96
CA GLY A 259 -10.48 -22.34 32.12
C GLY A 259 -9.49 -21.17 31.87
N LEU A 260 -9.98 -19.95 31.63
CA LEU A 260 -9.17 -18.76 31.40
C LEU A 260 -9.67 -17.56 32.22
N PRO A 261 -8.86 -16.97 33.11
CA PRO A 261 -9.24 -15.76 33.84
C PRO A 261 -9.34 -14.57 32.91
N SER A 262 -9.99 -13.47 33.37
CA SER A 262 -10.00 -12.20 32.64
C SER A 262 -8.57 -11.64 32.53
N GLY A 263 -8.30 -10.88 31.48
CA GLY A 263 -7.02 -10.20 31.30
C GLY A 263 -5.84 -11.10 30.90
N VAL A 264 -6.07 -12.37 30.50
CA VAL A 264 -5.00 -13.23 30.01
C VAL A 264 -4.33 -12.64 28.78
N PRO A 265 -2.99 -12.86 28.59
CA PRO A 265 -2.32 -12.46 27.38
C PRO A 265 -2.97 -13.09 26.15
N ALA A 266 -3.29 -12.27 25.17
CA ALA A 266 -4.00 -12.67 23.96
C ALA A 266 -3.45 -11.96 22.72
N PHE A 267 -3.70 -12.54 21.56
CA PHE A 267 -3.56 -11.82 20.30
C PHE A 267 -4.91 -11.27 19.85
N GLU A 268 -5.02 -9.95 19.69
CA GLU A 268 -6.11 -9.36 18.94
C GLU A 268 -5.82 -9.45 17.46
N LEU A 269 -6.80 -9.94 16.68
CA LEU A 269 -6.73 -10.05 15.23
C LEU A 269 -7.29 -8.80 14.57
N HIS A 270 -6.49 -8.17 13.74
CA HIS A 270 -6.88 -7.09 12.85
C HIS A 270 -6.93 -7.62 11.41
N LEU A 271 -8.10 -7.53 10.79
CA LEU A 271 -8.31 -8.04 9.43
C LEU A 271 -7.90 -7.01 8.37
N GLU A 272 -7.13 -7.44 7.38
CA GLU A 272 -6.78 -6.68 6.17
C GLU A 272 -8.03 -6.49 5.28
N SER A 273 -8.93 -5.61 5.70
CA SER A 273 -10.26 -5.44 5.10
C SER A 273 -10.19 -5.08 3.61
N GLN A 274 -9.17 -4.30 3.20
CA GLN A 274 -8.99 -3.91 1.80
C GLN A 274 -8.81 -5.12 0.89
N ARG A 275 -8.01 -6.09 1.30
CA ARG A 275 -7.79 -7.33 0.53
C ARG A 275 -9.02 -8.22 0.52
N LEU A 276 -9.64 -8.39 1.68
CA LEU A 276 -10.83 -9.23 1.82
C LEU A 276 -11.97 -8.78 0.90
N MET A 277 -12.14 -7.47 0.74
CA MET A 277 -13.25 -6.90 -0.04
C MET A 277 -13.13 -7.11 -1.55
N GLU A 278 -11.92 -7.35 -2.06
CA GLU A 278 -11.68 -7.65 -3.48
C GLU A 278 -11.84 -9.15 -3.81
N LEU A 279 -11.86 -10.02 -2.79
CA LEU A 279 -11.96 -11.45 -2.97
C LEU A 279 -13.42 -11.91 -3.17
N THR A 280 -13.60 -12.96 -3.94
CA THR A 280 -14.87 -13.68 -3.96
C THR A 280 -15.10 -14.38 -2.61
N PRO A 281 -16.35 -14.72 -2.25
CA PRO A 281 -16.63 -15.44 -0.99
C PRO A 281 -15.81 -16.74 -0.82
N PHE A 282 -15.60 -17.48 -1.89
CA PHE A 282 -14.81 -18.71 -1.86
C PHE A 282 -13.32 -18.44 -1.61
N GLU A 283 -12.75 -17.48 -2.33
CA GLU A 283 -11.36 -17.03 -2.09
C GLU A 283 -11.18 -16.51 -0.69
N ALA A 284 -12.12 -15.71 -0.19
CA ALA A 284 -12.08 -15.15 1.16
C ALA A 284 -11.99 -16.26 2.23
N VAL A 285 -12.85 -17.29 2.15
CA VAL A 285 -12.82 -18.42 3.08
C VAL A 285 -11.50 -19.16 3.00
N ARG A 286 -10.99 -19.44 1.81
CA ARG A 286 -9.70 -20.12 1.60
C ARG A 286 -8.54 -19.33 2.21
N HIS A 287 -8.49 -18.02 1.96
CA HIS A 287 -7.42 -17.16 2.49
C HIS A 287 -7.53 -16.95 3.99
N LEU A 288 -8.75 -16.84 4.55
CA LEU A 288 -8.96 -16.77 5.99
C LEU A 288 -8.45 -18.03 6.70
N ARG A 289 -8.77 -19.23 6.17
CA ARG A 289 -8.27 -20.49 6.73
C ARG A 289 -6.75 -20.55 6.73
N ARG A 290 -6.12 -20.21 5.60
CA ARG A 290 -4.66 -20.16 5.49
C ARG A 290 -4.05 -19.18 6.50
N SER A 291 -4.62 -17.99 6.60
CA SER A 291 -4.14 -16.94 7.51
C SER A 291 -4.32 -17.31 8.99
N LEU A 292 -5.38 -18.05 9.35
CA LEU A 292 -5.53 -18.60 10.70
C LEU A 292 -4.45 -19.64 11.03
N GLY A 293 -3.99 -20.42 10.05
CA GLY A 293 -2.83 -21.29 10.22
C GLY A 293 -1.58 -20.51 10.61
N LYS A 294 -1.34 -19.35 9.98
CA LYS A 294 -0.23 -18.46 10.35
C LYS A 294 -0.39 -17.83 11.74
N VAL A 295 -1.61 -17.52 12.14
CA VAL A 295 -1.89 -17.09 13.52
C VAL A 295 -1.58 -18.20 14.50
N ALA A 296 -1.95 -19.45 14.19
CA ALA A 296 -1.66 -20.60 15.05
C ALA A 296 -0.15 -20.85 15.21
N GLU A 297 0.64 -20.69 14.13
CA GLU A 297 2.11 -20.74 14.20
C GLU A 297 2.64 -19.67 15.18
N ARG A 298 2.13 -18.42 15.13
CA ARG A 298 2.51 -17.34 16.03
C ARG A 298 2.12 -17.61 17.49
N VAL A 299 0.96 -18.21 17.72
CA VAL A 299 0.54 -18.64 19.07
C VAL A 299 1.44 -19.74 19.61
N ALA A 300 1.91 -20.65 18.76
CA ALA A 300 2.84 -21.70 19.15
C ALA A 300 4.21 -21.16 19.56
N GLU A 301 4.67 -20.10 18.90
CA GLU A 301 5.93 -19.40 19.17
C GLU A 301 5.89 -18.59 20.49
N ASP A 302 4.70 -18.19 20.97
CA ASP A 302 4.53 -17.37 22.18
C ASP A 302 3.72 -18.14 23.25
N PRO A 303 4.40 -18.81 24.20
CA PRO A 303 3.72 -19.64 25.21
C PRO A 303 2.87 -18.85 26.22
N GLU A 304 3.05 -17.53 26.32
CA GLU A 304 2.23 -16.70 27.20
C GLU A 304 0.84 -16.47 26.62
N VAL A 305 0.72 -16.48 25.28
CA VAL A 305 -0.55 -16.25 24.60
C VAL A 305 -1.47 -17.46 24.74
N ARG A 306 -2.58 -17.27 25.43
CA ARG A 306 -3.58 -18.31 25.73
C ARG A 306 -4.84 -18.22 24.88
N LEU A 307 -5.02 -17.11 24.18
CA LEU A 307 -6.25 -16.77 23.48
C LEU A 307 -5.96 -15.92 22.26
N VAL A 308 -6.75 -16.13 21.22
CA VAL A 308 -6.83 -15.27 20.05
C VAL A 308 -8.25 -14.75 19.94
N TYR A 309 -8.43 -13.45 19.68
CA TYR A 309 -9.76 -12.86 19.53
C TYR A 309 -9.80 -11.77 18.47
N GLY A 310 -10.99 -11.43 18.00
CA GLY A 310 -11.19 -10.33 17.08
C GLY A 310 -12.65 -9.92 17.02
N TYR A 311 -12.92 -8.70 16.59
CA TYR A 311 -14.26 -8.19 16.40
C TYR A 311 -14.76 -8.47 14.99
N THR A 312 -15.93 -9.09 14.84
CA THR A 312 -16.40 -9.49 13.51
C THR A 312 -17.93 -9.43 13.39
N TYR A 313 -18.39 -9.08 12.20
CA TYR A 313 -19.78 -9.28 11.74
C TYR A 313 -19.97 -10.63 11.04
N LEU A 314 -18.88 -11.30 10.72
CA LEU A 314 -18.88 -12.62 10.11
C LEU A 314 -18.93 -13.72 11.17
N ALA A 315 -19.57 -13.46 12.32
CA ALA A 315 -19.61 -14.39 13.44
C ALA A 315 -20.14 -15.77 13.04
N ASP A 316 -21.18 -15.82 12.18
CA ASP A 316 -21.72 -17.08 11.67
C ASP A 316 -20.73 -17.79 10.70
N GLY A 317 -19.98 -17.02 9.91
CA GLY A 317 -18.85 -17.56 9.12
C GLY A 317 -17.67 -17.99 9.98
N GLY A 318 -17.45 -17.35 11.12
CA GLY A 318 -16.41 -17.73 12.09
C GLY A 318 -16.60 -19.13 12.68
N ARG A 319 -17.83 -19.56 12.86
CA ARG A 319 -18.15 -20.94 13.30
C ARG A 319 -17.64 -21.99 12.30
N ILE A 320 -17.72 -21.71 11.00
CA ILE A 320 -17.17 -22.59 9.94
C ILE A 320 -15.63 -22.72 10.08
N LEU A 321 -15.00 -21.73 10.70
CA LEU A 321 -13.57 -21.66 10.97
C LEU A 321 -13.21 -22.19 12.38
N GLY A 322 -14.19 -22.70 13.14
CA GLY A 322 -13.97 -23.23 14.50
C GLY A 322 -13.92 -22.15 15.61
N LEU A 323 -14.25 -20.90 15.29
CA LEU A 323 -14.24 -19.81 16.26
C LEU A 323 -15.49 -19.85 17.14
N LYS A 324 -15.31 -19.63 18.44
CA LYS A 324 -16.40 -19.36 19.39
C LYS A 324 -16.77 -17.88 19.35
N THR A 325 -17.97 -17.51 19.76
CA THR A 325 -18.43 -16.13 19.73
C THR A 325 -18.99 -15.69 21.05
N LEU A 326 -18.73 -14.42 21.42
CA LEU A 326 -19.31 -13.72 22.56
C LEU A 326 -20.08 -12.51 22.06
N ASP A 327 -21.22 -12.25 22.69
CA ASP A 327 -21.97 -11.02 22.46
C ASP A 327 -21.24 -9.82 23.08
N LEU A 328 -21.20 -8.73 22.34
CA LEU A 328 -20.59 -7.49 22.80
C LEU A 328 -21.60 -6.68 23.63
N PRO A 329 -21.12 -5.98 24.68
CA PRO A 329 -21.89 -4.92 25.33
C PRO A 329 -22.40 -3.89 24.33
N PHE A 330 -23.44 -3.11 24.71
CA PHE A 330 -24.10 -2.19 23.80
C PHE A 330 -23.14 -1.22 23.07
N TRP A 331 -22.28 -0.52 23.82
CA TRP A 331 -21.40 0.50 23.24
C TRP A 331 -20.32 -0.08 22.29
N PRO A 332 -19.54 -1.10 22.69
CA PRO A 332 -18.61 -1.75 21.76
C PRO A 332 -19.30 -2.32 20.52
N ARG A 333 -20.51 -2.87 20.67
CA ARG A 333 -21.31 -3.39 19.56
C ARG A 333 -21.74 -2.29 18.60
N LEU A 334 -22.20 -1.13 19.12
CA LEU A 334 -22.59 0.03 18.31
C LEU A 334 -21.38 0.60 17.54
N VAL A 335 -20.26 0.82 18.23
CA VAL A 335 -19.03 1.35 17.62
C VAL A 335 -18.50 0.41 16.54
N ALA A 336 -18.41 -0.89 16.84
CA ALA A 336 -18.03 -1.88 15.86
C ALA A 336 -19.02 -1.88 14.68
N GLY A 337 -20.35 -1.65 14.93
CA GLY A 337 -21.42 -1.49 13.95
C GLY A 337 -21.16 -0.40 12.94
N LEU A 338 -20.97 0.76 13.45
CA LEU A 338 -20.71 1.96 12.67
C LEU A 338 -19.39 1.84 11.89
N ALA A 339 -18.32 1.39 12.55
CA ALA A 339 -17.02 1.19 11.92
C ALA A 339 -17.10 0.24 10.72
N SER A 340 -17.80 -0.89 10.85
CA SER A 340 -17.90 -1.83 9.73
C SER A 340 -18.82 -1.37 8.62
N ALA A 341 -19.89 -0.63 8.93
CA ALA A 341 -20.72 0.01 7.90
C ALA A 341 -19.90 1.01 7.10
N TRP A 342 -19.09 1.82 7.80
CA TRP A 342 -18.19 2.78 7.19
C TRP A 342 -17.10 2.09 6.34
N PHE A 343 -16.44 1.04 6.86
CA PHE A 343 -15.44 0.27 6.10
C PHE A 343 -16.04 -0.37 4.85
N LEU A 344 -17.25 -0.91 4.92
CA LEU A 344 -17.91 -1.46 3.74
C LEU A 344 -18.22 -0.42 2.68
N TRP A 345 -18.75 0.72 3.11
CA TRP A 345 -18.95 1.84 2.19
C TRP A 345 -17.61 2.27 1.57
N LEU A 346 -16.59 2.39 2.39
CA LEU A 346 -15.25 2.81 1.94
C LEU A 346 -14.65 1.85 0.91
N TYR A 347 -14.76 0.53 1.13
CA TYR A 347 -14.12 -0.47 0.27
C TYR A 347 -15.02 -0.97 -0.87
N ARG A 348 -16.32 -1.10 -0.67
CA ARG A 348 -17.27 -1.57 -1.70
C ARG A 348 -18.09 -0.47 -2.36
N GLY A 349 -18.20 0.69 -1.74
CA GLY A 349 -19.06 1.78 -2.22
C GLY A 349 -20.53 1.57 -1.99
N GLU A 350 -20.91 0.53 -1.27
CA GLU A 350 -22.28 0.17 -0.99
C GLU A 350 -22.53 0.17 0.52
N LEU A 351 -23.60 0.81 0.95
CA LEU A 351 -24.10 0.63 2.30
C LEU A 351 -24.78 -0.75 2.42
N PRO A 352 -24.73 -1.38 3.59
CA PRO A 352 -25.33 -2.69 3.78
C PRO A 352 -26.85 -2.65 3.49
N LYS A 353 -27.29 -3.41 2.50
CA LYS A 353 -28.72 -3.49 2.05
C LYS A 353 -29.61 -4.31 2.97
N ARG A 354 -29.08 -5.07 3.91
CA ARG A 354 -29.83 -5.92 4.87
C ARG A 354 -29.40 -5.63 6.29
N LYS A 355 -30.34 -5.81 7.27
CA LYS A 355 -30.00 -5.85 8.69
C LYS A 355 -28.91 -6.91 8.89
N ARG A 356 -27.75 -6.49 9.33
CA ARG A 356 -26.65 -7.40 9.64
C ARG A 356 -26.81 -7.96 11.04
N PRO A 357 -26.32 -9.17 11.27
CA PRO A 357 -26.19 -9.66 12.63
C PRO A 357 -25.34 -8.67 13.43
N PRO A 358 -25.60 -8.50 14.73
CA PRO A 358 -24.79 -7.62 15.56
C PRO A 358 -23.32 -8.05 15.55
N ALA A 359 -22.42 -7.08 15.67
CA ALA A 359 -21.00 -7.39 15.83
C ALA A 359 -20.80 -8.23 17.08
N ARG A 360 -19.99 -9.27 16.97
CA ARG A 360 -19.61 -10.18 18.03
C ARG A 360 -18.10 -10.24 18.18
N MET A 361 -17.63 -10.60 19.33
CA MET A 361 -16.26 -11.00 19.53
C MET A 361 -16.13 -12.47 19.16
N ALA A 362 -15.27 -12.80 18.20
CA ALA A 362 -14.91 -14.16 17.90
C ALA A 362 -13.60 -14.51 18.62
N TYR A 363 -13.47 -15.72 19.16
CA TYR A 363 -12.27 -16.13 19.87
C TYR A 363 -11.97 -17.62 19.68
N LEU A 364 -10.70 -17.96 19.86
CA LEU A 364 -10.19 -19.33 19.93
C LEU A 364 -9.25 -19.41 21.14
N SER A 365 -9.53 -20.31 22.06
CA SER A 365 -8.65 -20.64 23.19
C SER A 365 -7.67 -21.76 22.79
N ARG A 366 -6.48 -21.70 23.34
CA ARG A 366 -5.46 -22.74 23.21
C ARG A 366 -5.91 -24.01 23.93
#